data_d1dc7b43eb9e44e1044bbf101d5c4fa4
#
_entry.id   d1dc7b43eb9e44e1044bbf101d5c4fa4
#
_cell.length_a   1.000
_cell.length_b   1.000
_cell.length_c   1.000
_cell.angle_alpha   90.00
_cell.angle_beta   90.00
_cell.angle_gamma   90.00
#
_symmetry.space_group_name_H-M   'P 1'
#
loop_
_entity.id
_entity.type
_entity.pdbx_description
1 polymer ?
#
loop_
_entity_poly.entity_id
_entity_poly.type
_entity_poly.pdbx_seq_one_letter_code
_entity_poly.pdbx_strand_id
1 'polypeptide(L)'
;MIELSSAQPTEPISLHWILPPSKSLMARRLVLSALRGEELPSLEALSLEDTPEDIRSLLQALQKSREGSAVINVGESGTAMRFMTAYLSVAASIPCRLEGTARQHDRPIAPLVDALRSLGADIQYIGKEGYPPLYITPRTLHSTEVSLDVSLSSQYLSALFLLAPRLGERVDIRLSSPLASSPYAYMTSSVVSEAGYQWQEVSEGHFVYEPCSDVAHAADHSLLLAEADWSAASYAYALVALLPLGTECYLPQLVLPSLQGDSRYLPLYMERLGVYTEISEEKIRIYRGEQRGGDCFEADMSPCPDLVPALVAALVGCGVAFRLRGIGHLRVKESDRLEVLGSEFAKLGVSLGIGQDELYWEGDLGEPRVLLSPPIIDPHQDHRIAMALALMTQRVGRLRIQAPDVVAKSFPSYWTQLGKLFTIKPL
;
A
#
# COMPACT_ATOMS: atom_id res chain seq x y z
N MET A 1 0.01 22.22 -8.90
CA MET A 1 -1.44 22.16 -8.59
C MET A 1 -2.22 21.85 -9.85
N ILE A 2 -3.30 21.09 -9.74
CA ILE A 2 -4.25 20.86 -10.85
C ILE A 2 -5.66 21.24 -10.41
N GLU A 3 -6.51 21.60 -11.37
CA GLU A 3 -7.95 21.75 -11.17
C GLU A 3 -8.69 20.62 -11.88
N LEU A 4 -9.60 19.98 -11.16
CA LEU A 4 -10.48 18.93 -11.65
C LEU A 4 -11.88 19.47 -11.80
N SER A 5 -12.56 19.09 -12.91
CA SER A 5 -13.98 19.35 -13.09
C SER A 5 -14.68 18.13 -13.68
N SER A 6 -15.87 17.82 -13.15
CA SER A 6 -16.72 16.72 -13.60
C SER A 6 -17.89 17.25 -14.43
N ALA A 7 -18.19 16.53 -15.52
CA ALA A 7 -19.42 16.75 -16.27
C ALA A 7 -20.66 16.20 -15.54
N GLN A 8 -20.47 15.45 -14.44
CA GLN A 8 -21.54 14.80 -13.67
C GLN A 8 -22.51 14.04 -14.59
N PRO A 9 -22.07 12.95 -15.22
CA PRO A 9 -22.91 12.22 -16.17
C PRO A 9 -24.20 11.77 -15.51
N THR A 10 -25.32 11.89 -16.23
CA THR A 10 -26.66 11.46 -15.79
C THR A 10 -27.03 10.10 -16.36
N GLU A 11 -26.33 9.64 -17.39
CA GLU A 11 -26.51 8.34 -18.05
C GLU A 11 -25.37 7.39 -17.69
N PRO A 12 -25.59 6.07 -17.71
CA PRO A 12 -24.57 5.08 -17.47
C PRO A 12 -23.45 5.16 -18.53
N ILE A 13 -22.22 4.94 -18.08
CA ILE A 13 -21.05 4.97 -18.95
C ILE A 13 -20.23 3.68 -18.81
N SER A 14 -19.45 3.36 -19.85
CA SER A 14 -18.51 2.25 -19.82
C SER A 14 -17.08 2.80 -19.78
N LEU A 15 -16.31 2.36 -18.79
CA LEU A 15 -14.94 2.76 -18.54
C LEU A 15 -13.98 1.58 -18.70
N HIS A 16 -12.76 1.90 -19.08
CA HIS A 16 -11.62 0.97 -19.07
C HIS A 16 -10.47 1.61 -18.31
N TRP A 17 -10.11 1.05 -17.15
CA TRP A 17 -8.99 1.52 -16.36
C TRP A 17 -7.84 0.54 -16.43
N ILE A 18 -6.66 1.05 -16.73
CA ILE A 18 -5.40 0.31 -16.62
C ILE A 18 -4.83 0.61 -15.25
N LEU A 19 -4.72 -0.43 -14.43
CA LEU A 19 -4.16 -0.33 -13.08
C LEU A 19 -2.65 -0.55 -13.11
N PRO A 20 -1.90 0.04 -12.19
CA PRO A 20 -0.47 -0.25 -12.06
C PRO A 20 -0.27 -1.68 -11.58
N PRO A 21 0.90 -2.27 -11.82
CA PRO A 21 1.27 -3.55 -11.20
C PRO A 21 1.30 -3.41 -9.67
N SER A 22 1.01 -4.50 -8.98
CA SER A 22 0.98 -4.52 -7.51
C SER A 22 2.32 -4.14 -6.91
N LYS A 23 2.37 -2.93 -6.35
CA LYS A 23 3.54 -2.42 -5.63
C LYS A 23 3.98 -3.39 -4.52
N SER A 24 3.02 -3.90 -3.77
CA SER A 24 3.27 -4.77 -2.63
C SER A 24 3.87 -6.13 -3.01
N LEU A 25 3.43 -6.73 -4.11
CA LEU A 25 3.98 -7.99 -4.64
C LEU A 25 5.34 -7.76 -5.29
N MET A 26 5.46 -6.74 -6.15
CA MET A 26 6.73 -6.43 -6.81
C MET A 26 7.86 -6.18 -5.81
N ALA A 27 7.59 -5.40 -4.75
CA ALA A 27 8.61 -5.12 -3.73
C ALA A 27 9.12 -6.40 -3.07
N ARG A 28 8.23 -7.35 -2.76
CA ARG A 28 8.59 -8.64 -2.15
C ARG A 28 9.40 -9.51 -3.11
N ARG A 29 8.93 -9.64 -4.34
CA ARG A 29 9.61 -10.43 -5.37
C ARG A 29 11.00 -9.87 -5.67
N LEU A 30 11.17 -8.56 -5.84
CA LEU A 30 12.46 -7.92 -6.08
C LEU A 30 13.47 -8.18 -4.94
N VAL A 31 13.05 -8.01 -3.69
CA VAL A 31 13.94 -8.25 -2.54
C VAL A 31 14.27 -9.73 -2.39
N LEU A 32 13.30 -10.63 -2.60
CA LEU A 32 13.52 -12.07 -2.53
C LEU A 32 14.51 -12.54 -3.61
N SER A 33 14.34 -12.09 -4.87
CA SER A 33 15.28 -12.36 -5.96
C SER A 33 16.66 -11.79 -5.67
N ALA A 34 16.74 -10.60 -5.09
CA ALA A 34 18.01 -10.01 -4.69
C ALA A 34 18.72 -10.86 -3.61
N LEU A 35 17.99 -11.36 -2.62
CA LEU A 35 18.50 -12.24 -1.56
C LEU A 35 18.96 -13.61 -2.10
N ARG A 36 18.31 -14.13 -3.13
CA ARG A 36 18.70 -15.36 -3.84
C ARG A 36 19.91 -15.17 -4.75
N GLY A 37 20.35 -13.93 -4.99
CA GLY A 37 21.44 -13.62 -5.91
C GLY A 37 21.03 -13.63 -7.39
N GLU A 38 19.75 -13.63 -7.70
CA GLU A 38 19.22 -13.62 -9.06
C GLU A 38 19.47 -12.28 -9.75
N GLU A 39 19.45 -12.26 -11.08
CA GLU A 39 19.55 -11.05 -11.87
C GLU A 39 18.30 -10.18 -11.63
N LEU A 40 18.50 -8.87 -11.47
CA LEU A 40 17.43 -7.90 -11.30
C LEU A 40 17.17 -7.19 -12.64
N PRO A 41 15.92 -6.78 -12.92
CA PRO A 41 15.63 -6.00 -14.10
C PRO A 41 16.42 -4.69 -14.11
N SER A 42 16.69 -4.15 -15.30
CA SER A 42 17.23 -2.79 -15.41
C SER A 42 16.14 -1.75 -15.16
N LEU A 43 16.52 -0.54 -14.72
CA LEU A 43 15.56 0.55 -14.54
C LEU A 43 14.88 0.96 -15.85
N GLU A 44 15.58 0.84 -16.98
CA GLU A 44 15.06 1.13 -18.31
C GLU A 44 14.01 0.12 -18.76
N ALA A 45 14.06 -1.12 -18.25
CA ALA A 45 13.04 -2.13 -18.52
C ALA A 45 11.71 -1.85 -17.83
N LEU A 46 11.69 -0.93 -16.86
CA LEU A 46 10.49 -0.52 -16.15
C LEU A 46 9.87 0.70 -16.81
N SER A 47 8.60 0.60 -17.23
CA SER A 47 7.84 1.75 -17.73
C SER A 47 7.75 2.85 -16.66
N LEU A 48 8.05 4.09 -17.07
CA LEU A 48 7.89 5.27 -16.20
C LEU A 48 6.43 5.56 -15.89
N GLU A 49 5.54 5.28 -16.84
CA GLU A 49 4.12 5.59 -16.75
C GLU A 49 3.35 4.57 -15.90
N ASP A 50 3.83 3.32 -15.85
CA ASP A 50 3.10 2.23 -15.21
C ASP A 50 3.73 1.76 -13.90
N THR A 51 5.06 1.92 -13.73
CA THR A 51 5.73 1.40 -12.54
C THR A 51 5.72 2.41 -11.40
N PRO A 52 5.16 2.03 -10.22
CA PRO A 52 5.19 2.86 -9.02
C PRO A 52 6.59 3.35 -8.66
N GLU A 53 6.72 4.61 -8.28
CA GLU A 53 8.01 5.21 -7.90
C GLU A 53 8.66 4.49 -6.72
N ASP A 54 7.87 3.98 -5.77
CA ASP A 54 8.36 3.15 -4.65
C ASP A 54 9.13 1.91 -5.14
N ILE A 55 8.71 1.29 -6.26
CA ILE A 55 9.37 0.12 -6.85
C ILE A 55 10.67 0.52 -7.55
N ARG A 56 10.67 1.63 -8.26
CA ARG A 56 11.86 2.16 -8.92
C ARG A 56 12.94 2.52 -7.90
N SER A 57 12.55 3.20 -6.80
CA SER A 57 13.44 3.53 -5.70
C SER A 57 14.02 2.28 -5.02
N LEU A 58 13.21 1.25 -4.82
CA LEU A 58 13.66 -0.02 -4.26
C LEU A 58 14.66 -0.73 -5.19
N LEU A 59 14.34 -0.83 -6.48
CA LEU A 59 15.23 -1.46 -7.46
C LEU A 59 16.58 -0.74 -7.53
N GLN A 60 16.57 0.58 -7.58
CA GLN A 60 17.77 1.40 -7.56
C GLN A 60 18.61 1.17 -6.29
N ALA A 61 17.95 1.08 -5.13
CA ALA A 61 18.62 0.79 -3.86
C ALA A 61 19.28 -0.59 -3.86
N LEU A 62 18.62 -1.62 -4.38
CA LEU A 62 19.18 -2.96 -4.53
C LEU A 62 20.38 -2.99 -5.49
N GLN A 63 20.28 -2.33 -6.65
CA GLN A 63 21.39 -2.22 -7.63
C GLN A 63 22.61 -1.53 -7.02
N LYS A 64 22.40 -0.35 -6.40
CA LYS A 64 23.49 0.38 -5.71
C LYS A 64 24.15 -0.42 -4.60
N SER A 65 23.38 -1.22 -3.85
CA SER A 65 23.95 -2.11 -2.83
C SER A 65 24.87 -3.17 -3.44
N ARG A 66 24.48 -3.77 -4.58
CA ARG A 66 25.30 -4.75 -5.31
C ARG A 66 26.57 -4.13 -5.90
N GLU A 67 26.51 -2.88 -6.32
CA GLU A 67 27.65 -2.09 -6.81
C GLU A 67 28.62 -1.66 -5.69
N GLY A 68 28.27 -1.90 -4.42
CA GLY A 68 29.09 -1.51 -3.27
C GLY A 68 29.02 -0.02 -2.95
N SER A 69 27.86 0.60 -3.06
CA SER A 69 27.64 1.98 -2.66
C SER A 69 27.65 2.13 -1.12
N ALA A 70 28.40 3.10 -0.61
CA ALA A 70 28.43 3.42 0.82
C ALA A 70 27.16 4.15 1.31
N VAL A 71 26.32 4.65 0.41
CA VAL A 71 25.04 5.33 0.73
C VAL A 71 23.93 4.76 -0.13
N ILE A 72 22.91 4.25 0.53
CA ILE A 72 21.70 3.71 -0.08
C ILE A 72 20.53 4.61 0.32
N ASN A 73 19.90 5.26 -0.66
CA ASN A 73 18.76 6.14 -0.45
C ASN A 73 17.50 5.50 -1.04
N VAL A 74 16.45 5.38 -0.23
CA VAL A 74 15.17 4.76 -0.59
C VAL A 74 14.05 5.78 -0.82
N GLY A 75 14.37 7.05 -0.88
CA GLY A 75 13.40 8.12 -1.10
C GLY A 75 12.33 8.16 -0.01
N GLU A 76 11.07 8.19 -0.43
CA GLU A 76 9.91 8.22 0.46
C GLU A 76 9.29 6.83 0.72
N SER A 77 9.88 5.77 0.19
CA SER A 77 9.32 4.43 0.28
C SER A 77 9.52 3.78 1.65
N GLY A 78 8.45 3.73 2.44
CA GLY A 78 8.47 3.03 3.74
C GLY A 78 8.71 1.53 3.61
N THR A 79 8.20 0.90 2.55
CA THR A 79 8.43 -0.52 2.25
C THR A 79 9.91 -0.74 1.93
N ALA A 80 10.49 0.09 1.05
CA ALA A 80 11.90 0.00 0.73
C ALA A 80 12.79 0.21 1.96
N MET A 81 12.49 1.18 2.84
CA MET A 81 13.24 1.40 4.08
C MET A 81 13.31 0.11 4.92
N ARG A 82 12.17 -0.55 5.15
CA ARG A 82 12.12 -1.75 6.00
C ARG A 82 12.74 -2.98 5.36
N PHE A 83 12.45 -3.20 4.08
CA PHE A 83 12.98 -4.36 3.35
C PHE A 83 14.48 -4.22 3.10
N MET A 84 14.97 -3.01 2.78
CA MET A 84 16.39 -2.76 2.64
C MET A 84 17.14 -2.85 3.97
N THR A 85 16.53 -2.51 5.11
CA THR A 85 17.14 -2.72 6.43
C THR A 85 17.46 -4.21 6.64
N ALA A 86 16.51 -5.10 6.36
CA ALA A 86 16.73 -6.53 6.45
C ALA A 86 17.71 -7.04 5.36
N TYR A 87 17.53 -6.63 4.11
CA TYR A 87 18.40 -7.02 3.01
C TYR A 87 19.87 -6.65 3.27
N LEU A 88 20.13 -5.40 3.62
CA LEU A 88 21.51 -4.88 3.82
C LEU A 88 22.20 -5.54 5.01
N SER A 89 21.45 -5.97 6.02
CA SER A 89 22.02 -6.63 7.20
C SER A 89 22.70 -7.97 6.89
N VAL A 90 22.33 -8.61 5.74
CA VAL A 90 22.85 -9.95 5.35
C VAL A 90 23.48 -10.00 3.96
N ALA A 91 23.18 -9.06 3.07
CA ALA A 91 23.52 -9.18 1.64
C ALA A 91 24.22 -7.94 1.05
N ALA A 92 24.44 -6.88 1.80
CA ALA A 92 25.22 -5.74 1.33
C ALA A 92 26.68 -6.18 1.04
N SER A 93 27.28 -5.61 -0.02
CA SER A 93 28.67 -5.91 -0.39
C SER A 93 29.68 -5.25 0.55
N ILE A 94 29.30 -4.11 1.15
CA ILE A 94 30.12 -3.34 2.10
C ILE A 94 29.21 -2.73 3.17
N PRO A 95 29.77 -2.30 4.33
CA PRO A 95 29.03 -1.48 5.28
C PRO A 95 28.51 -0.20 4.62
N CYS A 96 27.27 0.17 4.89
CA CYS A 96 26.64 1.29 4.21
C CYS A 96 25.65 2.05 5.10
N ARG A 97 25.37 3.29 4.72
CA ARG A 97 24.32 4.13 5.30
C ARG A 97 23.04 3.94 4.51
N LEU A 98 21.98 3.58 5.23
CA LEU A 98 20.61 3.54 4.68
C LEU A 98 19.86 4.81 5.13
N GLU A 99 19.35 5.55 4.16
CA GLU A 99 18.62 6.80 4.40
C GLU A 99 17.43 6.96 3.47
N GLY A 100 16.59 7.97 3.74
CA GLY A 100 15.48 8.39 2.92
C GLY A 100 15.25 9.89 3.07
N THR A 101 14.08 10.38 2.66
CA THR A 101 13.68 11.77 2.88
C THR A 101 13.49 12.09 4.37
N ALA A 102 13.43 13.38 4.71
CA ALA A 102 13.18 13.84 6.10
C ALA A 102 11.96 13.15 6.70
N ARG A 103 10.87 12.95 5.93
CA ARG A 103 9.67 12.25 6.39
C ARG A 103 9.93 10.79 6.77
N GLN A 104 10.85 10.09 6.10
CA GLN A 104 11.23 8.73 6.49
C GLN A 104 11.96 8.69 7.82
N HIS A 105 12.71 9.76 8.16
CA HIS A 105 13.39 9.87 9.44
C HIS A 105 12.43 10.04 10.63
N ASP A 106 11.17 10.38 10.38
CA ASP A 106 10.13 10.48 11.42
C ASP A 106 9.33 9.18 11.58
N ARG A 107 9.58 8.17 10.75
CA ARG A 107 8.84 6.89 10.78
C ARG A 107 9.61 5.85 11.60
N PRO A 108 8.99 5.29 12.67
CA PRO A 108 9.68 4.36 13.56
C PRO A 108 10.11 3.07 12.85
N ILE A 109 11.28 2.52 13.25
CA ILE A 109 11.83 1.28 12.72
C ILE A 109 12.45 0.40 13.84
N ALA A 110 12.42 0.85 15.08
CA ALA A 110 13.03 0.16 16.22
C ALA A 110 12.63 -1.31 16.30
N PRO A 111 11.35 -1.72 16.22
CA PRO A 111 10.99 -3.12 16.38
C PRO A 111 11.70 -4.04 15.37
N LEU A 112 11.88 -3.58 14.12
CA LEU A 112 12.61 -4.34 13.11
C LEU A 112 14.11 -4.39 13.41
N VAL A 113 14.71 -3.26 13.79
CA VAL A 113 16.15 -3.19 14.11
C VAL A 113 16.47 -4.05 15.31
N ASP A 114 15.66 -4.02 16.35
CA ASP A 114 15.85 -4.82 17.57
C ASP A 114 15.72 -6.32 17.26
N ALA A 115 14.75 -6.71 16.44
CA ALA A 115 14.59 -8.08 15.98
C ALA A 115 15.80 -8.54 15.15
N LEU A 116 16.30 -7.72 14.22
CA LEU A 116 17.49 -8.04 13.42
C LEU A 116 18.76 -8.11 14.29
N ARG A 117 18.92 -7.20 15.24
CA ARG A 117 20.02 -7.22 16.22
C ARG A 117 19.99 -8.49 17.08
N SER A 118 18.80 -8.94 17.52
CA SER A 118 18.66 -10.20 18.27
C SER A 118 19.06 -11.42 17.42
N LEU A 119 18.94 -11.35 16.09
CA LEU A 119 19.45 -12.34 15.16
C LEU A 119 20.96 -12.21 14.89
N GLY A 120 21.64 -11.19 15.42
CA GLY A 120 23.07 -10.97 15.23
C GLY A 120 23.45 -9.91 14.20
N ALA A 121 22.48 -9.15 13.66
CA ALA A 121 22.77 -8.06 12.75
C ALA A 121 23.48 -6.89 13.42
N ASP A 122 24.39 -6.25 12.70
CA ASP A 122 25.16 -5.07 13.15
C ASP A 122 24.55 -3.82 12.50
N ILE A 123 23.63 -3.18 13.23
CA ILE A 123 22.88 -2.01 12.79
C ILE A 123 23.00 -0.91 13.85
N GLN A 124 23.35 0.30 13.44
CA GLN A 124 23.48 1.47 14.31
C GLN A 124 22.57 2.60 13.81
N TYR A 125 21.97 3.34 14.76
CA TYR A 125 21.26 4.56 14.43
C TYR A 125 22.26 5.71 14.28
N ILE A 126 22.16 6.49 13.20
CA ILE A 126 23.05 7.64 12.96
C ILE A 126 22.52 8.90 13.69
N GLY A 127 21.21 8.98 13.87
CA GLY A 127 20.55 10.13 14.50
C GLY A 127 19.74 9.71 15.71
N LYS A 128 18.43 9.93 15.65
CA LYS A 128 17.49 9.60 16.73
C LYS A 128 17.34 8.09 16.87
N GLU A 129 17.50 7.58 18.10
CA GLU A 129 17.29 6.17 18.43
C GLU A 129 15.88 5.73 18.02
N GLY A 130 15.78 4.55 17.37
CA GLY A 130 14.52 4.00 16.87
C GLY A 130 14.08 4.50 15.49
N TYR A 131 14.86 5.39 14.86
CA TYR A 131 14.52 6.03 13.59
C TYR A 131 15.68 6.02 12.60
N PRO A 132 15.42 6.00 11.27
CA PRO A 132 16.46 6.21 10.27
C PRO A 132 17.10 7.61 10.42
N PRO A 133 18.32 7.85 9.89
CA PRO A 133 19.11 6.96 9.06
C PRO A 133 19.84 5.89 9.89
N LEU A 134 20.17 4.76 9.21
CA LEU A 134 20.86 3.63 9.81
C LEU A 134 22.24 3.44 9.20
N TYR A 135 23.21 2.99 9.98
CA TYR A 135 24.47 2.42 9.50
C TYR A 135 24.44 0.91 9.69
N ILE A 136 24.64 0.16 8.62
CA ILE A 136 24.43 -1.27 8.58
C ILE A 136 25.72 -1.94 8.09
N THR A 137 26.25 -2.87 8.91
CA THR A 137 27.36 -3.74 8.55
C THR A 137 26.81 -5.14 8.28
N PRO A 138 26.96 -5.69 7.06
CA PRO A 138 26.44 -7.02 6.74
C PRO A 138 27.09 -8.10 7.60
N ARG A 139 26.25 -9.02 8.11
CA ARG A 139 26.66 -10.14 8.98
C ARG A 139 25.89 -11.41 8.63
N THR A 140 26.46 -12.55 8.93
CA THR A 140 25.70 -13.81 9.01
C THR A 140 24.88 -13.79 10.29
N LEU A 141 23.62 -14.16 10.20
CA LEU A 141 22.72 -14.24 11.35
C LEU A 141 22.88 -15.60 12.04
N HIS A 142 22.87 -15.61 13.38
CA HIS A 142 23.23 -16.80 14.16
C HIS A 142 22.24 -17.14 15.28
N SER A 143 21.21 -16.33 15.51
CA SER A 143 20.25 -16.60 16.58
C SER A 143 18.99 -17.26 16.04
N THR A 144 18.34 -18.06 16.88
CA THR A 144 17.19 -18.88 16.51
C THR A 144 15.86 -18.36 17.05
N GLU A 145 15.85 -17.35 17.93
CA GLU A 145 14.62 -16.82 18.53
C GLU A 145 14.53 -15.31 18.39
N VAL A 146 13.34 -14.83 18.03
CA VAL A 146 13.04 -13.40 17.85
C VAL A 146 11.70 -13.08 18.50
N SER A 147 11.66 -12.05 19.33
CA SER A 147 10.41 -11.39 19.75
C SER A 147 10.20 -10.16 18.87
N LEU A 148 9.01 -9.99 18.28
CA LEU A 148 8.72 -8.91 17.35
C LEU A 148 7.42 -8.20 17.69
N ASP A 149 7.50 -6.87 17.90
CA ASP A 149 6.32 -6.02 17.96
C ASP A 149 5.91 -5.57 16.56
N VAL A 150 4.68 -5.93 16.16
CA VAL A 150 4.09 -5.61 14.86
C VAL A 150 2.93 -4.61 14.95
N SER A 151 2.70 -4.03 16.12
CA SER A 151 1.58 -3.10 16.36
C SER A 151 1.58 -1.88 15.42
N LEU A 152 2.76 -1.40 15.03
CA LEU A 152 2.93 -0.28 14.11
C LEU A 152 2.96 -0.69 12.63
N SER A 153 3.42 -1.92 12.32
CA SER A 153 3.57 -2.33 10.92
C SER A 153 3.82 -3.83 10.76
N SER A 154 2.97 -4.50 9.99
CA SER A 154 3.21 -5.88 9.51
C SER A 154 4.43 -6.02 8.58
N GLN A 155 4.96 -4.90 8.06
CA GLN A 155 6.15 -4.91 7.21
C GLN A 155 7.40 -5.37 7.96
N TYR A 156 7.43 -5.27 9.29
CA TYR A 156 8.53 -5.80 10.10
C TYR A 156 8.60 -7.32 10.01
N LEU A 157 7.47 -7.99 10.17
CA LEU A 157 7.38 -9.45 9.99
C LEU A 157 7.66 -9.85 8.53
N SER A 158 7.12 -9.10 7.57
CA SER A 158 7.41 -9.29 6.14
C SER A 158 8.90 -9.21 5.83
N ALA A 159 9.62 -8.24 6.43
CA ALA A 159 11.06 -8.08 6.23
C ALA A 159 11.86 -9.29 6.76
N LEU A 160 11.45 -9.86 7.90
CA LEU A 160 12.06 -11.07 8.44
C LEU A 160 11.74 -12.31 7.59
N PHE A 161 10.51 -12.46 7.11
CA PHE A 161 10.13 -13.57 6.22
C PHE A 161 10.97 -13.60 4.94
N LEU A 162 11.25 -12.44 4.37
CA LEU A 162 12.07 -12.32 3.16
C LEU A 162 13.53 -12.82 3.37
N LEU A 163 14.02 -12.86 4.61
CA LEU A 163 15.37 -13.33 4.90
C LEU A 163 15.55 -14.86 4.74
N ALA A 164 14.50 -15.64 4.56
CA ALA A 164 14.55 -17.10 4.46
C ALA A 164 15.70 -17.64 3.59
N PRO A 165 16.03 -17.07 2.40
CA PRO A 165 17.16 -17.55 1.58
C PRO A 165 18.55 -17.39 2.23
N ARG A 166 18.66 -16.60 3.28
CA ARG A 166 19.92 -16.27 3.98
C ARG A 166 19.99 -16.83 5.39
N LEU A 167 18.94 -17.51 5.85
CA LEU A 167 18.90 -18.17 7.15
C LEU A 167 19.44 -19.61 7.02
N GLY A 168 20.55 -19.87 7.66
CA GLY A 168 21.21 -21.21 7.66
C GLY A 168 20.70 -22.13 8.77
N GLU A 169 19.92 -21.61 9.72
CA GLU A 169 19.45 -22.31 10.89
C GLU A 169 17.95 -22.08 11.08
N ARG A 170 17.32 -22.92 11.90
CA ARG A 170 15.92 -22.72 12.32
C ARG A 170 15.76 -21.36 12.99
N VAL A 171 14.67 -20.65 12.68
CA VAL A 171 14.32 -19.38 13.32
C VAL A 171 12.86 -19.41 13.78
N ASP A 172 12.65 -19.09 15.04
CA ASP A 172 11.37 -18.93 15.69
C ASP A 172 11.07 -17.44 15.90
N ILE A 173 9.97 -16.92 15.32
CA ILE A 173 9.50 -15.55 15.53
C ILE A 173 8.23 -15.58 16.37
N ARG A 174 8.25 -14.91 17.52
CA ARG A 174 7.08 -14.73 18.39
C ARG A 174 6.64 -13.27 18.36
N LEU A 175 5.39 -13.04 17.99
CA LEU A 175 4.81 -11.69 18.02
C LEU A 175 4.47 -11.32 19.48
N SER A 176 4.88 -10.12 19.87
CA SER A 176 4.55 -9.55 21.19
C SER A 176 3.31 -8.66 21.17
N SER A 177 2.71 -8.46 20.00
CA SER A 177 1.49 -7.68 19.77
C SER A 177 0.62 -8.33 18.69
N PRO A 178 -0.70 -8.04 18.65
CA PRO A 178 -1.57 -8.50 17.58
C PRO A 178 -1.08 -8.06 16.20
N LEU A 179 -1.20 -8.93 15.20
CA LEU A 179 -0.74 -8.67 13.84
C LEU A 179 -1.75 -7.80 13.08
N ALA A 180 -1.54 -6.48 13.11
CA ALA A 180 -2.27 -5.55 12.25
C ALA A 180 -1.88 -5.77 10.79
N SER A 181 -2.83 -5.59 9.86
CA SER A 181 -2.60 -5.78 8.42
C SER A 181 -2.04 -7.17 8.08
N SER A 182 -2.52 -8.21 8.75
CA SER A 182 -2.08 -9.60 8.61
C SER A 182 -2.02 -10.10 7.16
N PRO A 183 -2.94 -9.74 6.23
CA PRO A 183 -2.87 -10.19 4.84
C PRO A 183 -1.57 -9.83 4.13
N TYR A 184 -0.92 -8.72 4.50
CA TYR A 184 0.38 -8.33 3.90
C TYR A 184 1.56 -9.20 4.39
N ALA A 185 1.50 -9.69 5.62
CA ALA A 185 2.49 -10.65 6.13
C ALA A 185 2.28 -12.03 5.44
N TYR A 186 1.04 -12.51 5.36
CA TYR A 186 0.72 -13.76 4.67
C TYR A 186 1.03 -13.70 3.16
N MET A 187 0.82 -12.56 2.50
CA MET A 187 1.30 -12.33 1.13
C MET A 187 2.81 -12.57 1.03
N THR A 188 3.58 -12.12 2.02
CA THR A 188 5.04 -12.33 2.03
C THR A 188 5.37 -13.81 2.22
N SER A 189 4.71 -14.48 3.16
CA SER A 189 4.88 -15.92 3.37
C SER A 189 4.57 -16.71 2.09
N SER A 190 3.51 -16.35 1.37
CA SER A 190 3.15 -17.00 0.09
C SER A 190 4.20 -16.77 -0.99
N VAL A 191 4.69 -15.53 -1.17
CA VAL A 191 5.76 -15.21 -2.13
C VAL A 191 7.06 -15.97 -1.80
N VAL A 192 7.39 -16.08 -0.53
CA VAL A 192 8.56 -16.84 -0.06
C VAL A 192 8.37 -18.35 -0.29
N SER A 193 7.13 -18.86 -0.09
CA SER A 193 6.78 -20.25 -0.34
C SER A 193 6.81 -20.61 -1.83
N GLU A 194 6.36 -19.72 -2.73
CA GLU A 194 6.50 -19.89 -4.19
C GLU A 194 7.97 -20.05 -4.61
N ALA A 195 8.90 -19.45 -3.88
CA ALA A 195 10.34 -19.56 -4.12
C ALA A 195 10.99 -20.77 -3.42
N GLY A 196 10.22 -21.65 -2.78
CA GLY A 196 10.70 -22.88 -2.14
C GLY A 196 11.10 -22.75 -0.67
N TYR A 197 10.86 -21.58 -0.03
CA TYR A 197 11.15 -21.37 1.40
C TYR A 197 9.83 -21.30 2.17
N GLN A 198 9.73 -21.96 3.32
CA GLN A 198 8.47 -22.06 4.02
C GLN A 198 8.55 -21.59 5.47
N TRP A 199 7.75 -20.59 5.80
CA TRP A 199 7.42 -20.21 7.18
C TRP A 199 6.13 -20.92 7.60
N GLN A 200 6.12 -21.53 8.78
CA GLN A 200 4.96 -22.17 9.36
C GLN A 200 4.45 -21.37 10.56
N GLU A 201 3.17 -21.03 10.57
CA GLU A 201 2.52 -20.53 11.78
C GLU A 201 2.08 -21.74 12.63
N VAL A 202 2.85 -22.02 13.70
CA VAL A 202 2.62 -23.18 14.57
C VAL A 202 1.59 -22.90 15.66
N SER A 203 1.36 -21.64 15.97
CA SER A 203 0.27 -21.12 16.79
C SER A 203 0.09 -19.64 16.48
N GLU A 204 -1.00 -19.03 16.90
CA GLU A 204 -1.26 -17.61 16.67
C GLU A 204 -0.07 -16.73 17.05
N GLY A 205 0.47 -15.99 16.07
CA GLY A 205 1.62 -15.11 16.25
C GLY A 205 2.95 -15.81 16.52
N HIS A 206 3.05 -17.13 16.31
CA HIS A 206 4.30 -17.87 16.39
C HIS A 206 4.65 -18.52 15.04
N PHE A 207 5.66 -17.99 14.39
CA PHE A 207 6.14 -18.43 13.08
C PHE A 207 7.49 -19.13 13.19
N VAL A 208 7.65 -20.24 12.49
CA VAL A 208 8.87 -21.04 12.48
C VAL A 208 9.35 -21.22 11.05
N TYR A 209 10.65 -21.02 10.84
CA TYR A 209 11.36 -21.33 9.63
C TYR A 209 12.31 -22.49 9.88
N GLU A 210 12.25 -23.52 9.04
CA GLU A 210 13.25 -24.60 8.98
C GLU A 210 14.00 -24.50 7.65
N PRO A 211 15.35 -24.44 7.66
CA PRO A 211 16.14 -24.43 6.44
C PRO A 211 15.87 -25.69 5.61
N CYS A 212 15.64 -25.52 4.32
CA CYS A 212 15.49 -26.63 3.38
C CYS A 212 16.79 -26.82 2.60
N SER A 213 17.30 -28.06 2.55
CA SER A 213 18.52 -28.42 1.82
C SER A 213 18.31 -28.44 0.30
N ASP A 214 17.09 -28.66 -0.16
CA ASP A 214 16.76 -28.90 -1.57
C ASP A 214 15.77 -27.84 -2.09
N VAL A 215 16.14 -26.55 -2.00
CA VAL A 215 15.37 -25.51 -2.67
C VAL A 215 15.58 -25.67 -4.18
N ALA A 216 14.62 -26.30 -4.86
CA ALA A 216 14.62 -26.31 -6.30
C ALA A 216 14.66 -24.85 -6.79
N HIS A 217 15.62 -24.53 -7.62
CA HIS A 217 15.66 -23.24 -8.31
C HIS A 217 14.53 -23.22 -9.35
N ALA A 218 13.30 -23.06 -8.88
CA ALA A 218 12.20 -22.71 -9.75
C ALA A 218 12.46 -21.29 -10.24
N ALA A 219 13.22 -21.19 -11.30
CA ALA A 219 13.46 -19.96 -12.02
C ALA A 219 12.24 -19.63 -12.86
N ASP A 220 11.16 -19.17 -12.22
CA ASP A 220 10.11 -18.51 -12.95
C ASP A 220 10.30 -16.99 -12.81
N HIS A 221 10.95 -16.42 -13.81
CA HIS A 221 11.41 -15.04 -13.87
C HIS A 221 10.33 -14.02 -14.24
N SER A 222 9.08 -14.30 -14.01
CA SER A 222 8.00 -13.33 -14.24
C SER A 222 7.90 -12.26 -13.14
N LEU A 223 9.05 -11.82 -12.60
CA LEU A 223 9.11 -10.69 -11.65
C LEU A 223 8.35 -9.46 -12.15
N LEU A 224 8.33 -9.26 -13.46
CA LEU A 224 7.64 -8.17 -14.14
C LEU A 224 6.16 -8.46 -14.40
N LEU A 225 5.70 -9.71 -14.21
CA LEU A 225 4.29 -10.10 -14.37
C LEU A 225 3.54 -10.05 -13.03
N ALA A 226 3.76 -9.00 -12.23
CA ALA A 226 2.91 -8.76 -11.08
C ALA A 226 1.48 -8.47 -11.57
N GLU A 227 0.52 -9.16 -10.98
CA GLU A 227 -0.90 -8.82 -11.16
C GLU A 227 -1.15 -7.35 -10.83
N ALA A 228 -2.23 -6.78 -11.35
CA ALA A 228 -2.61 -5.40 -11.06
C ALA A 228 -2.89 -5.19 -9.55
N ASP A 229 -2.71 -3.96 -9.11
CA ASP A 229 -2.77 -3.58 -7.69
C ASP A 229 -4.22 -3.46 -7.20
N TRP A 230 -4.64 -4.33 -6.29
CA TRP A 230 -5.97 -4.31 -5.68
C TRP A 230 -6.21 -3.08 -4.80
N SER A 231 -5.18 -2.52 -4.18
CA SER A 231 -5.33 -1.24 -3.49
C SER A 231 -5.62 -0.10 -4.48
N ALA A 232 -4.97 -0.11 -5.66
CA ALA A 232 -5.26 0.86 -6.72
C ALA A 232 -6.66 0.67 -7.33
N ALA A 233 -7.13 -0.58 -7.43
CA ALA A 233 -8.48 -0.88 -7.89
C ALA A 233 -9.56 -0.20 -7.02
N SER A 234 -9.30 0.05 -5.74
CA SER A 234 -10.26 0.71 -4.84
C SER A 234 -10.74 2.07 -5.34
N TYR A 235 -9.91 2.80 -6.08
CA TYR A 235 -10.30 4.09 -6.66
C TYR A 235 -11.25 3.93 -7.85
N ALA A 236 -11.08 2.87 -8.66
CA ALA A 236 -12.05 2.56 -9.74
C ALA A 236 -13.39 2.13 -9.14
N TYR A 237 -13.38 1.28 -8.11
CA TYR A 237 -14.59 0.89 -7.39
C TYR A 237 -15.29 2.10 -6.76
N ALA A 238 -14.55 2.97 -6.07
CA ALA A 238 -15.08 4.17 -5.45
C ALA A 238 -15.66 5.13 -6.50
N LEU A 239 -15.01 5.30 -7.66
CA LEU A 239 -15.54 6.10 -8.75
C LEU A 239 -16.86 5.53 -9.28
N VAL A 240 -16.92 4.22 -9.55
CA VAL A 240 -18.16 3.56 -10.05
C VAL A 240 -19.29 3.70 -9.04
N ALA A 241 -19.00 3.67 -7.72
CA ALA A 241 -20.02 3.92 -6.68
C ALA A 241 -20.68 5.32 -6.79
N LEU A 242 -19.94 6.32 -7.31
CA LEU A 242 -20.40 7.70 -7.43
C LEU A 242 -21.07 8.00 -8.78
N LEU A 243 -21.12 7.05 -9.69
CA LEU A 243 -21.64 7.21 -11.05
C LEU A 243 -23.09 6.66 -11.17
N PRO A 244 -23.82 6.99 -12.25
CA PRO A 244 -25.18 6.51 -12.48
C PRO A 244 -25.32 4.99 -12.47
N LEU A 245 -26.48 4.48 -12.10
CA LEU A 245 -26.83 3.06 -12.17
C LEU A 245 -26.60 2.52 -13.59
N GLY A 246 -26.03 1.33 -13.70
CA GLY A 246 -25.67 0.71 -14.96
C GLY A 246 -24.27 1.09 -15.48
N THR A 247 -23.57 2.04 -14.86
CA THR A 247 -22.18 2.33 -15.19
C THR A 247 -21.32 1.10 -14.92
N GLU A 248 -20.39 0.82 -15.83
CA GLU A 248 -19.42 -0.28 -15.71
C GLU A 248 -17.98 0.17 -15.91
N CYS A 249 -17.04 -0.58 -15.30
CA CYS A 249 -15.62 -0.38 -15.51
C CYS A 249 -14.93 -1.73 -15.67
N TYR A 250 -14.13 -1.87 -16.73
CA TYR A 250 -13.29 -3.03 -16.99
C TYR A 250 -11.89 -2.79 -16.44
N LEU A 251 -11.40 -3.79 -15.68
CA LEU A 251 -10.11 -3.77 -15.00
C LEU A 251 -9.26 -4.93 -15.53
N PRO A 252 -8.62 -4.78 -16.69
CA PRO A 252 -7.74 -5.81 -17.22
C PRO A 252 -6.54 -6.00 -16.28
N GLN A 253 -5.96 -7.21 -16.27
CA GLN A 253 -4.83 -7.60 -15.43
C GLN A 253 -5.13 -7.69 -13.91
N LEU A 254 -6.32 -7.32 -13.46
CA LEU A 254 -6.77 -7.62 -12.11
C LEU A 254 -7.24 -9.08 -12.09
N VAL A 255 -6.75 -9.86 -11.11
CA VAL A 255 -7.02 -11.31 -11.05
C VAL A 255 -7.62 -11.73 -9.72
N LEU A 256 -8.41 -12.81 -9.75
CA LEU A 256 -8.88 -13.54 -8.58
C LEU A 256 -8.76 -15.06 -8.88
N PRO A 257 -8.26 -15.86 -7.93
CA PRO A 257 -7.74 -15.44 -6.61
C PRO A 257 -6.43 -14.63 -6.72
N SER A 258 -6.16 -13.79 -5.71
CA SER A 258 -4.96 -12.96 -5.61
C SER A 258 -4.29 -13.14 -4.26
N LEU A 259 -2.96 -13.01 -4.21
CA LEU A 259 -2.21 -12.95 -2.96
C LEU A 259 -2.45 -11.66 -2.18
N GLN A 260 -2.92 -10.60 -2.85
CA GLN A 260 -3.21 -9.31 -2.23
C GLN A 260 -4.46 -9.42 -1.35
N GLY A 261 -4.31 -9.17 -0.04
CA GLY A 261 -5.42 -9.27 0.92
C GLY A 261 -6.61 -8.37 0.58
N ASP A 262 -6.36 -7.20 0.01
CA ASP A 262 -7.38 -6.25 -0.42
C ASP A 262 -8.41 -6.87 -1.37
N SER A 263 -8.00 -7.87 -2.17
CA SER A 263 -8.87 -8.60 -3.10
C SER A 263 -10.05 -9.31 -2.44
N ARG A 264 -9.91 -9.67 -1.14
CA ARG A 264 -10.94 -10.35 -0.37
C ARG A 264 -11.97 -9.38 0.20
N TYR A 265 -11.54 -8.16 0.55
CA TYR A 265 -12.36 -7.19 1.28
C TYR A 265 -13.00 -6.17 0.35
N LEU A 266 -12.27 -5.68 -0.65
CA LEU A 266 -12.76 -4.62 -1.53
C LEU A 266 -14.09 -4.96 -2.22
N PRO A 267 -14.25 -6.13 -2.89
CA PRO A 267 -15.54 -6.48 -3.50
C PRO A 267 -16.68 -6.54 -2.50
N LEU A 268 -16.44 -7.13 -1.32
CA LEU A 268 -17.46 -7.27 -0.27
C LEU A 268 -17.93 -5.92 0.29
N TYR A 269 -17.00 -4.98 0.49
CA TYR A 269 -17.35 -3.66 0.98
C TYR A 269 -18.08 -2.84 -0.05
N MET A 270 -17.64 -2.91 -1.31
CA MET A 270 -18.21 -2.12 -2.38
C MET A 270 -19.57 -2.66 -2.88
N GLU A 271 -19.83 -3.97 -2.72
CA GLU A 271 -21.17 -4.54 -2.95
C GLU A 271 -22.23 -3.90 -2.05
N ARG A 272 -21.90 -3.59 -0.79
CA ARG A 272 -22.81 -2.85 0.12
C ARG A 272 -23.14 -1.45 -0.39
N LEU A 273 -22.28 -0.85 -1.20
CA LEU A 273 -22.50 0.43 -1.89
C LEU A 273 -23.10 0.24 -3.29
N GLY A 274 -23.47 -0.97 -3.69
CA GLY A 274 -24.05 -1.30 -4.98
C GLY A 274 -23.03 -1.36 -6.12
N VAL A 275 -21.75 -1.62 -5.83
CA VAL A 275 -20.75 -1.91 -6.86
C VAL A 275 -20.44 -3.39 -6.85
N TYR A 276 -20.86 -4.07 -7.89
CA TYR A 276 -20.74 -5.51 -8.04
C TYR A 276 -19.54 -5.89 -8.87
N THR A 277 -18.92 -7.02 -8.52
CA THR A 277 -17.76 -7.58 -9.22
C THR A 277 -18.17 -8.81 -10.01
N GLU A 278 -17.91 -8.81 -11.29
CA GLU A 278 -18.10 -9.93 -12.18
C GLU A 278 -16.76 -10.41 -12.74
N ILE A 279 -16.52 -11.71 -12.64
CA ILE A 279 -15.28 -12.35 -13.05
C ILE A 279 -15.56 -13.12 -14.33
N SER A 280 -14.84 -12.83 -15.40
CA SER A 280 -14.80 -13.63 -16.62
C SER A 280 -13.38 -14.18 -16.83
N GLU A 281 -13.20 -15.12 -17.77
CA GLU A 281 -11.93 -15.85 -17.97
C GLU A 281 -10.69 -14.97 -18.15
N GLU A 282 -10.84 -13.71 -18.58
CA GLU A 282 -9.71 -12.80 -18.83
C GLU A 282 -9.84 -11.42 -18.18
N LYS A 283 -10.97 -11.07 -17.55
CA LYS A 283 -11.24 -9.69 -17.11
C LYS A 283 -12.11 -9.65 -15.86
N ILE A 284 -11.82 -8.72 -14.99
CA ILE A 284 -12.74 -8.30 -13.93
C ILE A 284 -13.50 -7.08 -14.45
N ARG A 285 -14.83 -7.18 -14.41
CA ARG A 285 -15.77 -6.09 -14.64
C ARG A 285 -16.41 -5.70 -13.32
N ILE A 286 -16.44 -4.42 -13.02
CA ILE A 286 -17.22 -3.87 -11.92
C ILE A 286 -18.35 -3.02 -12.50
N TYR A 287 -19.52 -3.06 -11.87
CA TYR A 287 -20.67 -2.28 -12.36
C TYR A 287 -21.52 -1.72 -11.23
N ARG A 288 -22.15 -0.58 -11.48
CA ARG A 288 -23.05 0.09 -10.57
C ARG A 288 -24.45 -0.50 -10.66
N GLY A 289 -24.89 -1.21 -9.63
CA GLY A 289 -26.24 -1.68 -9.43
C GLY A 289 -26.92 -0.95 -8.25
N GLU A 290 -28.06 -1.47 -7.82
CA GLU A 290 -28.76 -0.94 -6.65
C GLU A 290 -27.97 -1.18 -5.37
N GLN A 291 -28.01 -0.23 -4.45
CA GLN A 291 -27.37 -0.35 -3.15
C GLN A 291 -28.14 -1.35 -2.28
N ARG A 292 -27.42 -2.26 -1.63
CA ARG A 292 -27.99 -3.27 -0.73
C ARG A 292 -27.63 -3.07 0.74
N GLY A 293 -26.84 -2.04 1.06
CA GLY A 293 -26.40 -1.73 2.43
C GLY A 293 -27.51 -1.09 3.25
N GLY A 294 -27.42 -1.24 4.59
CA GLY A 294 -28.28 -0.52 5.55
C GLY A 294 -27.88 0.94 5.71
N ASP A 295 -28.51 1.63 6.66
CA ASP A 295 -28.32 3.06 6.90
C ASP A 295 -26.89 3.42 7.38
N CYS A 296 -26.15 2.47 7.94
CA CYS A 296 -24.77 2.67 8.41
C CYS A 296 -23.85 1.54 7.97
N PHE A 297 -22.65 1.92 7.51
CA PHE A 297 -21.58 0.99 7.14
C PHE A 297 -20.59 0.83 8.30
N GLU A 298 -20.55 -0.36 8.91
CA GLU A 298 -19.55 -0.67 9.94
C GLU A 298 -18.57 -1.73 9.44
N ALA A 299 -17.26 -1.52 9.71
CA ALA A 299 -16.22 -2.49 9.38
C ALA A 299 -14.98 -2.34 10.27
N ASP A 300 -14.33 -3.48 10.54
CA ASP A 300 -12.94 -3.54 10.98
C ASP A 300 -12.03 -3.48 9.75
N MET A 301 -11.23 -2.42 9.66
CA MET A 301 -10.32 -2.16 8.56
C MET A 301 -8.88 -2.59 8.86
N SER A 302 -8.64 -3.20 10.00
CA SER A 302 -7.29 -3.67 10.36
C SER A 302 -6.67 -4.63 9.34
N PRO A 303 -7.43 -5.49 8.60
CA PRO A 303 -6.85 -6.33 7.57
C PRO A 303 -6.49 -5.60 6.27
N CYS A 304 -7.18 -4.49 5.95
CA CYS A 304 -7.07 -3.79 4.66
C CYS A 304 -7.05 -2.26 4.81
N PRO A 305 -6.12 -1.71 5.62
CA PRO A 305 -6.10 -0.29 5.97
C PRO A 305 -5.86 0.64 4.77
N ASP A 306 -5.24 0.12 3.72
CA ASP A 306 -4.95 0.88 2.51
C ASP A 306 -6.21 1.18 1.67
N LEU A 307 -7.33 0.47 1.91
CA LEU A 307 -8.62 0.75 1.30
C LEU A 307 -9.37 1.93 1.95
N VAL A 308 -9.01 2.32 3.18
CA VAL A 308 -9.75 3.33 3.97
C VAL A 308 -9.98 4.63 3.22
N PRO A 309 -8.97 5.29 2.60
CA PRO A 309 -9.21 6.58 1.94
C PRO A 309 -10.23 6.50 0.80
N ALA A 310 -10.11 5.48 -0.08
CA ALA A 310 -11.04 5.29 -1.19
C ALA A 310 -12.46 4.92 -0.72
N LEU A 311 -12.54 4.06 0.30
CA LEU A 311 -13.82 3.65 0.90
C LEU A 311 -14.53 4.84 1.56
N VAL A 312 -13.82 5.70 2.30
CA VAL A 312 -14.37 6.92 2.89
C VAL A 312 -14.92 7.85 1.81
N ALA A 313 -14.16 8.05 0.71
CA ALA A 313 -14.66 8.87 -0.41
C ALA A 313 -15.94 8.29 -1.03
N ALA A 314 -16.01 6.96 -1.19
CA ALA A 314 -17.21 6.29 -1.70
C ALA A 314 -18.40 6.43 -0.74
N LEU A 315 -18.20 6.17 0.55
CA LEU A 315 -19.24 6.24 1.59
C LEU A 315 -19.81 7.67 1.71
N VAL A 316 -18.94 8.68 1.84
CA VAL A 316 -19.35 10.08 1.86
C VAL A 316 -20.04 10.47 0.57
N GLY A 317 -19.48 10.10 -0.57
CA GLY A 317 -20.05 10.42 -1.88
C GLY A 317 -21.42 9.80 -2.13
N CYS A 318 -21.67 8.60 -1.59
CA CYS A 318 -22.98 7.92 -1.64
C CYS A 318 -23.96 8.39 -0.53
N GLY A 319 -23.52 9.22 0.42
CA GLY A 319 -24.36 9.66 1.53
C GLY A 319 -24.63 8.57 2.58
N VAL A 320 -23.71 7.62 2.75
CA VAL A 320 -23.85 6.49 3.67
C VAL A 320 -23.08 6.77 4.95
N ALA A 321 -23.78 6.82 6.08
CA ALA A 321 -23.15 6.88 7.40
C ALA A 321 -22.18 5.73 7.61
N PHE A 322 -21.10 5.94 8.37
CA PHE A 322 -20.14 4.87 8.58
C PHE A 322 -19.38 4.95 9.91
N ARG A 323 -18.85 3.78 10.33
CA ARG A 323 -17.90 3.64 11.41
C ARG A 323 -16.83 2.60 11.05
N LEU A 324 -15.61 3.06 10.84
CA LEU A 324 -14.43 2.23 10.49
C LEU A 324 -13.51 2.15 11.70
N ARG A 325 -13.17 0.94 12.13
CA ARG A 325 -12.32 0.66 13.31
C ARG A 325 -11.03 -0.07 12.90
N GLY A 326 -10.09 -0.24 13.84
CA GLY A 326 -8.85 -0.97 13.62
C GLY A 326 -7.83 -0.18 12.80
N ILE A 327 -7.88 1.14 12.81
CA ILE A 327 -7.14 2.02 11.90
C ILE A 327 -6.16 2.99 12.58
N GLY A 328 -5.92 2.84 13.88
CA GLY A 328 -5.01 3.73 14.64
C GLY A 328 -3.60 3.80 14.06
N HIS A 329 -3.12 2.70 13.47
CA HIS A 329 -1.81 2.65 12.81
C HIS A 329 -1.71 3.47 11.51
N LEU A 330 -2.82 4.00 10.99
CA LEU A 330 -2.81 4.95 9.86
C LEU A 330 -2.25 6.32 10.23
N ARG A 331 -2.15 6.64 11.52
CA ARG A 331 -1.57 7.91 12.01
C ARG A 331 -0.07 8.03 11.77
N VAL A 332 0.63 6.89 11.63
CA VAL A 332 2.09 6.82 11.41
C VAL A 332 2.48 6.41 10.00
N LYS A 333 1.59 6.61 9.02
CA LYS A 333 1.86 6.37 7.59
C LYS A 333 2.54 7.60 6.94
N GLU A 334 2.32 7.80 5.65
CA GLU A 334 2.85 8.95 4.90
C GLU A 334 2.42 10.29 5.53
N SER A 335 1.20 10.33 6.04
CA SER A 335 0.63 11.41 6.85
C SER A 335 -0.08 10.79 8.06
N ASP A 336 -0.56 11.59 9.01
CA ASP A 336 -1.66 11.15 9.88
C ASP A 336 -2.94 11.12 9.04
N ARG A 337 -3.22 9.96 8.42
CA ARG A 337 -4.34 9.82 7.47
C ARG A 337 -5.69 10.16 8.08
N LEU A 338 -5.89 9.91 9.38
CA LEU A 338 -7.16 10.18 10.04
C LEU A 338 -7.39 11.69 10.16
N GLU A 339 -6.38 12.42 10.64
CA GLU A 339 -6.47 13.89 10.76
C GLU A 339 -6.54 14.55 9.38
N VAL A 340 -5.78 14.07 8.40
CA VAL A 340 -5.80 14.63 7.04
C VAL A 340 -7.14 14.35 6.37
N LEU A 341 -7.72 13.15 6.47
CA LEU A 341 -9.07 12.89 5.95
C LEU A 341 -10.08 13.83 6.60
N GLY A 342 -10.04 13.98 7.94
CA GLY A 342 -10.95 14.88 8.64
C GLY A 342 -10.85 16.34 8.18
N SER A 343 -9.62 16.87 8.12
CA SER A 343 -9.38 18.27 7.73
C SER A 343 -9.74 18.54 6.27
N GLU A 344 -9.44 17.60 5.36
CA GLU A 344 -9.69 17.81 3.95
C GLU A 344 -11.17 17.61 3.58
N PHE A 345 -11.88 16.64 4.20
CA PHE A 345 -13.32 16.51 4.05
C PHE A 345 -14.09 17.70 4.64
N ALA A 346 -13.58 18.31 5.71
CA ALA A 346 -14.18 19.54 6.26
C ALA A 346 -14.23 20.69 5.25
N LYS A 347 -13.23 20.82 4.35
CA LYS A 347 -13.23 21.80 3.25
C LYS A 347 -14.35 21.53 2.24
N LEU A 348 -14.84 20.27 2.17
CA LEU A 348 -15.98 19.87 1.33
C LEU A 348 -17.32 19.96 2.08
N GLY A 349 -17.30 20.46 3.31
CA GLY A 349 -18.51 20.59 4.14
C GLY A 349 -18.90 19.32 4.90
N VAL A 350 -18.01 18.33 4.97
CA VAL A 350 -18.24 17.05 5.65
C VAL A 350 -17.41 16.98 6.92
N SER A 351 -18.06 16.82 8.07
CA SER A 351 -17.39 16.71 9.39
C SER A 351 -17.26 15.25 9.77
N LEU A 352 -16.04 14.71 9.66
CA LEU A 352 -15.73 13.35 10.10
C LEU A 352 -15.39 13.35 11.59
N GLY A 353 -15.91 12.36 12.33
CA GLY A 353 -15.51 12.09 13.71
C GLY A 353 -14.25 11.24 13.73
N ILE A 354 -13.25 11.67 14.50
CA ILE A 354 -11.93 11.02 14.56
C ILE A 354 -11.69 10.54 16.00
N GLY A 355 -11.62 9.21 16.18
CA GLY A 355 -11.19 8.57 17.42
C GLY A 355 -9.72 8.17 17.40
N GLN A 356 -9.25 7.54 18.44
CA GLN A 356 -7.87 7.03 18.53
C GLN A 356 -7.61 5.94 17.46
N ASP A 357 -8.56 5.04 17.28
CA ASP A 357 -8.49 3.85 16.42
C ASP A 357 -9.71 3.74 15.49
N GLU A 358 -10.44 4.82 15.28
CA GLU A 358 -11.64 4.83 14.44
C GLU A 358 -11.83 6.14 13.70
N LEU A 359 -12.55 6.04 12.59
CA LEU A 359 -13.08 7.15 11.80
C LEU A 359 -14.56 6.90 11.55
N TYR A 360 -15.41 7.91 11.76
CA TYR A 360 -16.84 7.75 11.57
C TYR A 360 -17.51 9.01 11.02
N TRP A 361 -18.71 8.83 10.48
CA TRP A 361 -19.56 9.91 9.97
C TRP A 361 -21.02 9.52 10.09
N GLU A 362 -21.86 10.45 10.53
CA GLU A 362 -23.27 10.20 10.81
C GLU A 362 -24.19 10.32 9.58
N GLY A 363 -23.61 10.57 8.39
CA GLY A 363 -24.38 10.64 7.13
C GLY A 363 -24.99 12.00 6.82
N ASP A 364 -24.76 13.00 7.65
CA ASP A 364 -25.28 14.36 7.41
C ASP A 364 -24.41 15.12 6.42
N LEU A 365 -24.92 15.29 5.20
CA LEU A 365 -24.25 16.06 4.15
C LEU A 365 -24.49 17.56 4.26
N GLY A 366 -25.36 18.00 5.18
CA GLY A 366 -25.82 19.38 5.27
C GLY A 366 -26.48 19.91 3.98
N GLU A 367 -26.88 21.17 4.00
CA GLU A 367 -27.37 21.85 2.79
C GLU A 367 -26.26 21.94 1.73
N PRO A 368 -26.62 21.76 0.43
CA PRO A 368 -25.66 21.94 -0.67
C PRO A 368 -25.03 23.33 -0.61
N ARG A 369 -23.75 23.40 -0.26
CA ARG A 369 -23.01 24.68 -0.26
C ARG A 369 -22.61 25.01 -1.68
N VAL A 370 -23.09 26.11 -2.21
CA VAL A 370 -22.53 26.71 -3.43
C VAL A 370 -21.16 27.28 -3.06
N LEU A 371 -20.12 26.52 -3.37
CA LEU A 371 -18.75 26.96 -3.16
C LEU A 371 -18.44 28.06 -4.19
N LEU A 372 -18.15 29.27 -3.75
CA LEU A 372 -17.80 30.42 -4.62
C LEU A 372 -16.49 30.18 -5.39
N SER A 373 -15.60 29.35 -4.85
CA SER A 373 -14.37 28.92 -5.49
C SER A 373 -14.15 27.42 -5.27
N PRO A 374 -13.47 26.71 -6.20
CA PRO A 374 -13.13 25.31 -6.02
C PRO A 374 -12.31 25.12 -4.74
N PRO A 375 -12.70 24.16 -3.85
CA PRO A 375 -11.91 23.86 -2.66
C PRO A 375 -10.52 23.37 -3.05
N ILE A 376 -9.52 23.73 -2.25
CA ILE A 376 -8.12 23.34 -2.45
C ILE A 376 -7.80 22.22 -1.47
N ILE A 377 -7.55 21.03 -1.99
CA ILE A 377 -7.15 19.85 -1.26
C ILE A 377 -5.63 19.80 -1.16
N ASP A 378 -5.10 19.69 0.05
CA ASP A 378 -3.71 19.37 0.32
C ASP A 378 -3.59 17.88 0.67
N PRO A 379 -2.96 17.06 -0.15
CA PRO A 379 -2.80 15.64 0.16
C PRO A 379 -1.74 15.37 1.24
N HIS A 380 -1.04 16.36 1.76
CA HIS A 380 0.01 16.22 2.78
C HIS A 380 1.04 15.14 2.40
N GLN A 381 1.49 15.14 1.14
CA GLN A 381 2.43 14.15 0.55
C GLN A 381 1.91 12.70 0.60
N ASP A 382 0.61 12.49 0.82
CA ASP A 382 0.00 11.16 0.80
C ASP A 382 -0.79 10.93 -0.49
N HIS A 383 -0.26 10.05 -1.33
CA HIS A 383 -0.86 9.69 -2.62
C HIS A 383 -2.28 9.14 -2.49
N ARG A 384 -2.59 8.40 -1.40
CA ARG A 384 -3.92 7.82 -1.18
C ARG A 384 -4.96 8.90 -0.88
N ILE A 385 -4.57 9.94 -0.17
CA ILE A 385 -5.42 11.11 0.08
C ILE A 385 -5.70 11.86 -1.21
N ALA A 386 -4.65 12.13 -2.02
CA ALA A 386 -4.81 12.80 -3.31
C ALA A 386 -5.80 12.06 -4.22
N MET A 387 -5.63 10.74 -4.36
CA MET A 387 -6.46 9.92 -5.22
C MET A 387 -7.90 9.80 -4.72
N ALA A 388 -8.10 9.59 -3.43
CA ALA A 388 -9.43 9.46 -2.84
C ALA A 388 -10.25 10.75 -2.95
N LEU A 389 -9.64 11.90 -2.57
CA LEU A 389 -10.35 13.17 -2.58
C LEU A 389 -10.57 13.72 -3.99
N ALA A 390 -9.74 13.35 -4.97
CA ALA A 390 -10.00 13.67 -6.38
C ALA A 390 -11.35 13.13 -6.86
N LEU A 391 -11.81 11.97 -6.35
CA LEU A 391 -13.10 11.38 -6.71
C LEU A 391 -14.28 12.23 -6.24
N MET A 392 -14.09 13.03 -5.18
CA MET A 392 -15.13 13.94 -4.67
C MET A 392 -15.47 15.06 -5.66
N THR A 393 -14.66 15.26 -6.72
CA THR A 393 -15.03 16.14 -7.86
C THR A 393 -16.37 15.75 -8.45
N GLN A 394 -16.71 14.44 -8.48
CA GLN A 394 -18.02 13.96 -8.96
C GLN A 394 -19.18 14.53 -8.16
N ARG A 395 -18.97 14.82 -6.87
CA ARG A 395 -20.00 15.37 -5.98
C ARG A 395 -20.03 16.90 -5.98
N VAL A 396 -18.83 17.54 -5.89
CA VAL A 396 -18.75 19.01 -5.75
C VAL A 396 -18.63 19.75 -7.08
N GLY A 397 -18.53 19.01 -8.19
CA GLY A 397 -18.42 19.54 -9.55
C GLY A 397 -17.00 20.00 -9.90
N ARG A 398 -16.31 20.70 -9.00
CA ARG A 398 -14.94 21.23 -9.21
C ARG A 398 -14.14 21.22 -7.90
N LEU A 399 -12.87 20.85 -7.98
CA LEU A 399 -11.91 21.00 -6.88
C LEU A 399 -10.47 21.12 -7.42
N ARG A 400 -9.54 21.53 -6.54
CA ARG A 400 -8.12 21.63 -6.85
C ARG A 400 -7.31 20.70 -5.97
N ILE A 401 -6.28 20.07 -6.55
CA ILE A 401 -5.32 19.22 -5.82
C ILE A 401 -3.96 19.89 -5.82
N GLN A 402 -3.39 20.10 -4.64
CA GLN A 402 -1.98 20.49 -4.49
C GLN A 402 -1.09 19.27 -4.72
N ALA A 403 0.17 19.50 -5.10
CA ALA A 403 1.19 18.46 -5.27
C ALA A 403 0.64 17.19 -5.97
N PRO A 404 0.04 17.29 -7.19
CA PRO A 404 -0.61 16.15 -7.85
C PRO A 404 0.35 14.99 -8.15
N ASP A 405 1.66 15.25 -8.23
CA ASP A 405 2.68 14.25 -8.56
C ASP A 405 2.85 13.18 -7.48
N VAL A 406 2.34 13.40 -6.27
CA VAL A 406 2.41 12.41 -5.17
C VAL A 406 1.77 11.06 -5.55
N VAL A 407 0.84 11.02 -6.51
CA VAL A 407 0.19 9.78 -6.95
C VAL A 407 1.17 8.82 -7.63
N ALA A 408 2.27 9.33 -8.20
CA ALA A 408 3.31 8.53 -8.86
C ALA A 408 3.95 7.49 -7.93
N LYS A 409 3.87 7.71 -6.61
CA LYS A 409 4.35 6.79 -5.59
C LYS A 409 3.73 5.39 -5.69
N SER A 410 2.46 5.29 -6.11
CA SER A 410 1.77 4.00 -6.22
C SER A 410 0.93 3.83 -7.48
N PHE A 411 0.52 4.92 -8.14
CA PHE A 411 -0.30 4.89 -9.35
C PHE A 411 0.09 6.02 -10.30
N PRO A 412 1.22 5.92 -11.01
CA PRO A 412 1.74 7.01 -11.87
C PRO A 412 0.73 7.50 -12.91
N SER A 413 -0.01 6.59 -13.55
CA SER A 413 -1.01 6.92 -14.58
C SER A 413 -2.40 7.31 -14.02
N TYR A 414 -2.53 7.58 -12.70
CA TYR A 414 -3.83 7.86 -12.08
C TYR A 414 -4.58 9.02 -12.76
N TRP A 415 -3.90 10.14 -13.01
CA TRP A 415 -4.52 11.29 -13.66
C TRP A 415 -4.94 11.00 -15.10
N THR A 416 -4.20 10.16 -15.82
CA THR A 416 -4.56 9.69 -17.16
C THR A 416 -5.84 8.85 -17.12
N GLN A 417 -5.98 7.94 -16.13
CA GLN A 417 -7.19 7.14 -15.97
C GLN A 417 -8.38 8.01 -15.58
N LEU A 418 -8.20 8.92 -14.61
CA LEU A 418 -9.25 9.83 -14.16
C LEU A 418 -9.67 10.82 -15.25
N GLY A 419 -8.73 11.24 -16.09
CA GLY A 419 -8.94 12.14 -17.22
C GLY A 419 -9.86 11.59 -18.32
N LYS A 420 -10.15 10.29 -18.30
CA LYS A 420 -11.17 9.69 -19.19
C LYS A 420 -12.59 10.17 -18.86
N LEU A 421 -12.80 10.66 -17.64
CA LEU A 421 -14.09 11.15 -17.17
C LEU A 421 -14.05 12.62 -16.75
N PHE A 422 -12.97 13.07 -16.14
CA PHE A 422 -12.82 14.43 -15.62
C PHE A 422 -11.95 15.28 -16.53
N THR A 423 -12.27 16.56 -16.63
CA THR A 423 -11.35 17.53 -17.22
C THR A 423 -10.31 17.90 -16.17
N ILE A 424 -9.02 17.73 -16.50
CA ILE A 424 -7.88 18.02 -15.63
C ILE A 424 -7.06 19.16 -16.25
N LYS A 425 -6.88 20.26 -15.52
CA LYS A 425 -6.13 21.44 -15.98
C LYS A 425 -4.97 21.74 -15.02
N PRO A 426 -3.73 21.84 -15.47
CA PRO A 426 -2.64 22.42 -14.70
C PRO A 426 -2.94 23.89 -14.31
N LEU A 427 -2.51 24.30 -13.09
CA LEU A 427 -2.62 25.65 -12.57
C LEU A 427 -1.26 26.20 -12.21
#